data_0b678bef6b5b3e47d1f21dc23b19960d
#
_entry.id   0b678bef6b5b3e47d1f21dc23b19960d
#
_cell.length_a   1.000
_cell.length_b   1.000
_cell.length_c   1.000
_cell.angle_alpha   90.00
_cell.angle_beta   90.00
_cell.angle_gamma   90.00
#
_symmetry.space_group_name_H-M   'P 1'
#
loop_
_entity.id
_entity.type
_entity.pdbx_description
1 polymer ?
#
loop_
_entity_poly.entity_id
_entity_poly.type
_entity_poly.pdbx_seq_one_letter_code
_entity_poly.pdbx_strand_id
1 'polypeptide(L)'
;MNYLGEADYQHGSPARVGVLLTNLGTPDAPTPKALHRYLRQFLWDPRVVEVPRPLWWLILHGVILNIRPRRSARKYASVWTNEGSPLLVISQRQAEGVRRRLAQLEQEPMPVAIGMRYGNPSIPDALNELRQQNVR
;
A
#
# COMPACT_ATOMS: atom_id res chain seq x y z
N MET A 1 21.66 -2.81 -1.73
CA MET A 1 20.62 -1.81 -1.38
C MET A 1 21.20 -0.45 -1.65
N ASN A 2 20.62 0.33 -2.55
CA ASN A 2 21.01 1.72 -2.73
C ASN A 2 20.21 2.55 -1.71
N TYR A 3 20.88 3.10 -0.73
CA TYR A 3 20.29 4.07 0.17
C TYR A 3 20.22 5.42 -0.56
N LEU A 4 19.00 5.95 -0.71
CA LEU A 4 18.78 7.30 -1.19
C LEU A 4 18.85 8.21 0.04
N GLY A 5 19.94 8.95 0.17
CA GLY A 5 20.04 10.00 1.18
C GLY A 5 19.09 11.17 0.86
N GLU A 6 18.73 11.93 1.87
CA GLU A 6 18.05 13.21 1.68
C GLU A 6 19.06 14.28 1.30
N ALA A 7 18.93 14.84 0.09
CA ALA A 7 19.85 15.87 -0.40
C ALA A 7 19.86 17.14 0.49
N ASP A 8 18.72 17.45 1.12
CA ASP A 8 18.52 18.67 1.92
C ASP A 8 18.53 18.40 3.42
N TYR A 9 19.08 17.25 3.86
CA TYR A 9 19.16 16.93 5.29
C TYR A 9 20.12 17.85 6.02
N GLN A 10 19.62 18.56 7.04
CA GLN A 10 20.43 19.36 7.97
C GLN A 10 20.48 18.67 9.34
N HIS A 11 21.72 18.40 9.81
CA HIS A 11 21.92 17.91 11.17
C HIS A 11 21.40 18.94 12.19
N GLY A 12 20.63 18.49 13.18
CA GLY A 12 20.04 19.36 14.19
C GLY A 12 18.64 19.88 13.88
N SER A 13 18.06 19.55 12.71
CA SER A 13 16.63 19.79 12.46
C SER A 13 15.77 19.05 13.48
N PRO A 14 14.72 19.67 14.05
CA PRO A 14 13.84 19.00 14.99
C PRO A 14 13.18 17.78 14.32
N ALA A 15 13.39 16.61 14.93
CA ALA A 15 12.79 15.37 14.45
C ALA A 15 11.29 15.39 14.79
N ARG A 16 10.43 15.30 13.76
CA ARG A 16 8.99 15.10 13.94
C ARG A 16 8.67 13.63 13.81
N VAL A 17 7.95 13.09 14.79
CA VAL A 17 7.46 11.71 14.76
C VAL A 17 6.17 11.64 13.96
N GLY A 18 6.02 10.57 13.18
CA GLY A 18 4.79 10.27 12.46
C GLY A 18 4.44 8.78 12.56
N VAL A 19 3.22 8.43 12.22
CA VAL A 19 2.72 7.06 12.23
C VAL A 19 2.45 6.59 10.81
N LEU A 20 3.06 5.49 10.42
CA LEU A 20 2.75 4.78 9.18
C LEU A 20 1.94 3.53 9.50
N LEU A 21 0.67 3.51 9.09
CA LEU A 21 -0.16 2.30 9.12
C LEU A 21 0.03 1.53 7.83
N THR A 22 0.41 0.26 7.95
CA THR A 22 0.62 -0.61 6.79
C THR A 22 -0.40 -1.74 6.72
N ASN A 23 -0.81 -2.09 5.51
CA ASN A 23 -1.66 -3.25 5.26
C ASN A 23 -1.22 -3.95 3.95
N LEU A 24 -1.76 -5.13 3.71
CA LEU A 24 -1.43 -5.94 2.53
C LEU A 24 -1.75 -5.20 1.23
N GLY A 25 -2.90 -4.54 1.19
CA GLY A 25 -3.38 -3.81 0.02
C GLY A 25 -4.49 -4.50 -0.74
N THR A 26 -4.98 -3.81 -1.74
CA THR A 26 -6.16 -4.17 -2.53
C THR A 26 -6.04 -3.60 -3.94
N PRO A 27 -6.72 -4.16 -4.95
CA PRO A 27 -6.77 -3.54 -6.28
C PRO A 27 -7.49 -2.18 -6.22
N ASP A 28 -7.19 -1.28 -7.15
CA ASP A 28 -7.79 0.07 -7.23
C ASP A 28 -9.29 0.03 -7.61
N ALA A 29 -9.71 -1.03 -8.29
CA ALA A 29 -11.10 -1.23 -8.72
C ALA A 29 -11.39 -2.72 -8.91
N PRO A 30 -12.66 -3.15 -8.85
CA PRO A 30 -13.05 -4.54 -9.08
C PRO A 30 -13.15 -4.87 -10.59
N THR A 31 -12.16 -4.42 -11.37
CA THR A 31 -12.09 -4.62 -12.82
C THR A 31 -10.95 -5.56 -13.21
N PRO A 32 -11.06 -6.31 -14.31
CA PRO A 32 -9.99 -7.19 -14.77
C PRO A 32 -8.65 -6.47 -14.93
N LYS A 33 -8.64 -5.22 -15.41
CA LYS A 33 -7.44 -4.40 -15.61
C LYS A 33 -6.75 -4.05 -14.28
N ALA A 34 -7.53 -3.62 -13.29
CA ALA A 34 -6.99 -3.31 -11.96
C ALA A 34 -6.49 -4.57 -11.25
N LEU A 35 -7.26 -5.67 -11.34
CA LEU A 35 -6.84 -6.97 -10.80
C LEU A 35 -5.58 -7.51 -11.47
N HIS A 36 -5.41 -7.31 -12.77
CA HIS A 36 -4.19 -7.71 -13.47
C HIS A 36 -2.96 -6.99 -12.90
N ARG A 37 -3.03 -5.66 -12.69
CA ARG A 37 -1.93 -4.88 -12.08
C ARG A 37 -1.62 -5.36 -10.66
N TYR A 38 -2.64 -5.47 -9.84
CA TYR A 38 -2.53 -5.91 -8.45
C TYR A 38 -1.95 -7.33 -8.34
N LEU A 39 -2.51 -8.30 -9.07
CA LEU A 39 -2.05 -9.68 -9.04
C LEU A 39 -0.63 -9.84 -9.59
N ARG A 40 -0.24 -9.05 -10.60
CA ARG A 40 1.13 -9.05 -11.10
C ARG A 40 2.11 -8.60 -10.01
N GLN A 41 1.81 -7.53 -9.28
CA GLN A 41 2.65 -7.04 -8.20
C GLN A 41 2.69 -8.04 -7.03
N PHE A 42 1.54 -8.51 -6.60
CA PHE A 42 1.39 -9.43 -5.46
C PHE A 42 2.06 -10.77 -5.70
N LEU A 43 1.79 -11.41 -6.85
CA LEU A 43 2.31 -12.74 -7.17
C LEU A 43 3.77 -12.71 -7.66
N TRP A 44 4.30 -11.55 -8.01
CA TRP A 44 5.71 -11.41 -8.36
C TRP A 44 6.63 -11.33 -7.13
N ASP A 45 6.11 -11.05 -5.95
CA ASP A 45 6.94 -11.00 -4.74
C ASP A 45 7.43 -12.42 -4.36
N PRO A 46 8.76 -12.63 -4.22
CA PRO A 46 9.33 -13.93 -3.85
C PRO A 46 8.88 -14.40 -2.46
N ARG A 47 8.45 -13.49 -1.59
CA ARG A 47 7.87 -13.83 -0.28
C ARG A 47 6.47 -14.44 -0.37
N VAL A 48 5.78 -14.24 -1.49
CA VAL A 48 4.44 -14.79 -1.77
C VAL A 48 4.54 -16.09 -2.55
N VAL A 49 5.48 -16.15 -3.51
CA VAL A 49 5.64 -17.32 -4.38
C VAL A 49 7.13 -17.70 -4.48
N GLU A 50 7.48 -18.81 -3.87
CA GLU A 50 8.84 -19.36 -3.82
C GLU A 50 9.11 -20.36 -4.97
N VAL A 51 8.92 -19.90 -6.22
CA VAL A 51 9.19 -20.69 -7.42
C VAL A 51 10.39 -20.09 -8.17
N PRO A 52 11.25 -20.89 -8.83
CA PRO A 52 12.34 -20.37 -9.65
C PRO A 52 11.85 -19.31 -10.64
N ARG A 53 12.49 -18.15 -10.63
CA ARG A 53 11.97 -16.92 -11.29
C ARG A 53 11.66 -17.07 -12.79
N PRO A 54 12.53 -17.75 -13.62
CA PRO A 54 12.22 -17.93 -15.04
C PRO A 54 10.95 -18.76 -15.27
N LEU A 55 10.79 -19.85 -14.51
CA LEU A 55 9.63 -20.72 -14.59
C LEU A 55 8.36 -19.98 -14.11
N TRP A 56 8.49 -19.25 -13.00
CA TRP A 56 7.37 -18.47 -12.46
C TRP A 56 6.94 -17.36 -13.41
N TRP A 57 7.89 -16.67 -14.04
CA TRP A 57 7.57 -15.66 -15.05
C TRP A 57 6.69 -16.22 -16.17
N LEU A 58 7.05 -17.38 -16.69
CA LEU A 58 6.28 -18.04 -17.75
C LEU A 58 4.87 -18.40 -17.30
N ILE A 59 4.73 -18.99 -16.12
CA ILE A 59 3.42 -19.38 -15.55
C ILE A 59 2.58 -18.14 -15.25
N LEU A 60 3.16 -17.13 -14.61
CA LEU A 60 2.46 -15.91 -14.23
C LEU A 60 1.93 -15.16 -15.45
N HIS A 61 2.77 -14.88 -16.43
CA HIS A 61 2.40 -14.08 -17.61
C HIS A 61 1.68 -14.92 -18.68
N GLY A 62 2.03 -16.18 -18.85
CA GLY A 62 1.40 -17.07 -19.83
C GLY A 62 0.02 -17.55 -19.43
N VAL A 63 -0.22 -17.81 -18.15
CA VAL A 63 -1.46 -18.43 -17.68
C VAL A 63 -2.21 -17.57 -16.65
N ILE A 64 -1.57 -17.27 -15.53
CA ILE A 64 -2.29 -16.73 -14.37
C ILE A 64 -2.88 -15.36 -14.67
N LEU A 65 -2.09 -14.43 -15.19
CA LEU A 65 -2.54 -13.06 -15.48
C LEU A 65 -3.55 -12.96 -16.63
N ASN A 66 -3.68 -14.01 -17.45
CA ASN A 66 -4.69 -14.05 -18.51
C ASN A 66 -6.05 -14.56 -18.02
N ILE A 67 -6.07 -15.45 -17.02
CA ILE A 67 -7.30 -16.12 -16.57
C ILE A 67 -7.81 -15.54 -15.24
N ARG A 68 -6.92 -15.40 -14.27
CA ARG A 68 -7.26 -15.04 -12.88
C ARG A 68 -7.89 -13.66 -12.72
N PRO A 69 -7.44 -12.59 -13.42
CA PRO A 69 -7.99 -11.25 -13.21
C PRO A 69 -9.49 -11.17 -13.43
N ARG A 70 -10.02 -11.85 -14.47
CA ARG A 70 -11.45 -11.86 -14.76
C ARG A 70 -12.28 -12.56 -13.69
N ARG A 71 -11.78 -13.70 -13.18
CA ARG A 71 -12.44 -14.45 -12.10
C ARG A 71 -12.38 -13.70 -10.78
N SER A 72 -11.21 -13.14 -10.46
CA SER A 72 -11.01 -12.35 -9.25
C SER A 72 -11.83 -11.06 -9.25
N ALA A 73 -11.95 -10.37 -10.39
CA ALA A 73 -12.75 -9.16 -10.52
C ALA A 73 -14.21 -9.37 -10.10
N ARG A 74 -14.82 -10.50 -10.49
CA ARG A 74 -16.19 -10.84 -10.07
C ARG A 74 -16.30 -11.02 -8.55
N LYS A 75 -15.33 -11.69 -7.91
CA LYS A 75 -15.30 -11.86 -6.45
C LYS A 75 -15.07 -10.54 -5.72
N TYR A 76 -14.18 -9.69 -6.23
CA TYR A 76 -13.99 -8.36 -5.66
C TYR A 76 -15.24 -7.49 -5.84
N ALA A 77 -15.90 -7.55 -6.99
CA ALA A 77 -17.14 -6.82 -7.24
C ALA A 77 -18.26 -7.18 -6.25
N SER A 78 -18.37 -8.46 -5.83
CA SER A 78 -19.41 -8.88 -4.88
C SER A 78 -19.21 -8.38 -3.46
N VAL A 79 -17.99 -7.93 -3.09
CA VAL A 79 -17.70 -7.37 -1.76
C VAL A 79 -17.38 -5.88 -1.82
N TRP A 80 -17.34 -5.31 -3.02
CA TRP A 80 -17.02 -3.91 -3.23
C TRP A 80 -18.15 -3.00 -2.74
N THR A 81 -17.80 -1.97 -2.00
CA THR A 81 -18.79 -1.00 -1.49
C THR A 81 -18.82 0.27 -2.35
N ASN A 82 -19.79 1.14 -2.11
CA ASN A 82 -19.85 2.46 -2.75
C ASN A 82 -18.65 3.35 -2.38
N GLU A 83 -18.02 3.08 -1.22
CA GLU A 83 -16.82 3.78 -0.76
C GLU A 83 -15.53 3.16 -1.32
N GLY A 84 -15.59 1.97 -1.90
CA GLY A 84 -14.43 1.26 -2.46
C GLY A 84 -14.19 -0.13 -1.85
N SER A 85 -12.93 -0.56 -1.86
CA SER A 85 -12.53 -1.82 -1.24
C SER A 85 -12.72 -1.78 0.27
N PRO A 86 -13.41 -2.77 0.88
CA PRO A 86 -13.58 -2.84 2.34
C PRO A 86 -12.25 -2.75 3.11
N LEU A 87 -11.19 -3.40 2.61
CA LEU A 87 -9.87 -3.36 3.25
C LEU A 87 -9.33 -1.92 3.29
N LEU A 88 -9.40 -1.19 2.19
CA LEU A 88 -8.91 0.20 2.14
C LEU A 88 -9.78 1.12 3.01
N VAL A 89 -11.11 1.01 2.91
CA VAL A 89 -12.05 1.83 3.68
C VAL A 89 -11.85 1.62 5.20
N ILE A 90 -11.72 0.37 5.63
CA ILE A 90 -11.47 0.06 7.04
C ILE A 90 -10.11 0.59 7.49
N SER A 91 -9.05 0.44 6.66
CA SER A 91 -7.72 0.98 6.98
C SER A 91 -7.75 2.51 7.10
N GLN A 92 -8.49 3.20 6.24
CA GLN A 92 -8.68 4.65 6.32
C GLN A 92 -9.40 5.07 7.60
N ARG A 93 -10.47 4.35 7.97
CA ARG A 93 -11.20 4.60 9.24
C ARG A 93 -10.31 4.34 10.46
N GLN A 94 -9.46 3.32 10.42
CA GLN A 94 -8.48 3.04 11.47
C GLN A 94 -7.46 4.18 11.59
N ALA A 95 -6.89 4.63 10.46
CA ALA A 95 -5.96 5.76 10.44
C ALA A 95 -6.58 7.04 11.01
N GLU A 96 -7.82 7.32 10.64
CA GLU A 96 -8.56 8.47 11.18
C GLU A 96 -8.83 8.34 12.68
N GLY A 97 -9.16 7.14 13.16
CA GLY A 97 -9.28 6.85 14.59
C GLY A 97 -7.99 7.09 15.36
N VAL A 98 -6.86 6.61 14.81
CA VAL A 98 -5.53 6.85 15.38
C VAL A 98 -5.20 8.34 15.39
N ARG A 99 -5.41 9.04 14.27
CA ARG A 99 -5.17 10.49 14.16
C ARG A 99 -5.94 11.29 15.20
N ARG A 100 -7.25 10.99 15.35
CA ARG A 100 -8.10 11.65 16.37
C ARG A 100 -7.62 11.36 17.80
N ARG A 101 -7.20 10.11 18.07
CA ARG A 101 -6.71 9.75 19.40
C ARG A 101 -5.39 10.41 19.73
N LEU A 102 -4.46 10.45 18.77
CA LEU A 102 -3.17 11.15 18.95
C LEU A 102 -3.36 12.65 19.17
N ALA A 103 -4.26 13.29 18.44
CA ALA A 103 -4.58 14.71 18.64
C ALA A 103 -5.15 15.06 20.03
N GLN A 104 -5.66 14.06 20.76
CA GLN A 104 -6.12 14.25 22.16
C GLN A 104 -5.00 14.07 23.19
N LEU A 105 -3.92 13.37 22.80
CA LEU A 105 -2.82 13.01 23.72
C LEU A 105 -1.61 13.92 23.55
N GLU A 106 -1.39 14.43 22.35
CA GLU A 106 -0.22 15.23 21.99
C GLU A 106 -0.59 16.71 21.85
N GLN A 107 0.37 17.59 22.22
CA GLN A 107 0.21 19.03 22.05
C GLN A 107 0.30 19.47 20.59
N GLU A 108 1.05 18.71 19.76
CA GLU A 108 1.18 18.94 18.34
C GLU A 108 0.55 17.79 17.52
N PRO A 109 -0.12 18.08 16.40
CA PRO A 109 -0.73 17.05 15.58
C PRO A 109 0.35 16.13 14.99
N MET A 110 0.27 14.83 15.31
CA MET A 110 1.17 13.81 14.77
C MET A 110 0.67 13.32 13.40
N PRO A 111 1.48 13.42 12.33
CA PRO A 111 1.09 12.92 11.02
C PRO A 111 0.84 11.42 11.01
N VAL A 112 -0.23 11.00 10.34
CA VAL A 112 -0.59 9.58 10.17
C VAL A 112 -0.85 9.30 8.70
N ALA A 113 -0.05 8.44 8.09
CA ALA A 113 -0.21 8.01 6.71
C ALA A 113 -0.55 6.52 6.62
N ILE A 114 -1.11 6.11 5.48
CA ILE A 114 -1.43 4.72 5.17
C ILE A 114 -0.57 4.29 3.99
N GLY A 115 0.11 3.14 4.13
CA GLY A 115 0.87 2.53 3.05
C GLY A 115 0.46 1.08 2.82
N MET A 116 0.13 0.75 1.57
CA MET A 116 -0.20 -0.61 1.17
C MET A 116 1.05 -1.31 0.62
N ARG A 117 1.24 -2.57 1.00
CA ARG A 117 2.34 -3.39 0.47
C ARG A 117 2.19 -3.60 -1.03
N TYR A 118 0.94 -3.81 -1.49
CA TYR A 118 0.57 -3.96 -2.90
C TYR A 118 -0.62 -3.08 -3.23
N GLY A 119 -0.59 -2.44 -4.41
CA GLY A 119 -1.61 -1.46 -4.81
C GLY A 119 -1.36 -0.08 -4.22
N ASN A 120 -2.42 0.71 -4.06
CA ASN A 120 -2.36 2.11 -3.67
C ASN A 120 -3.20 2.43 -2.42
N PRO A 121 -2.81 3.48 -1.64
CA PRO A 121 -1.53 4.19 -1.70
C PRO A 121 -0.36 3.26 -1.33
N SER A 122 0.77 3.38 -2.02
CA SER A 122 1.91 2.51 -1.74
C SER A 122 2.67 2.94 -0.47
N ILE A 123 3.45 2.02 0.12
CA ILE A 123 4.35 2.37 1.24
C ILE A 123 5.32 3.50 0.86
N PRO A 124 5.97 3.48 -0.33
CA PRO A 124 6.80 4.61 -0.76
C PRO A 124 6.06 5.94 -0.83
N ASP A 125 4.82 5.96 -1.33
CA ASP A 125 4.01 7.18 -1.40
C ASP A 125 3.69 7.71 -0.01
N ALA A 126 3.29 6.83 0.91
CA ALA A 126 3.00 7.18 2.30
C ALA A 126 4.24 7.69 3.05
N LEU A 127 5.42 7.11 2.80
CA LEU A 127 6.69 7.62 3.35
C LEU A 127 7.03 9.01 2.79
N ASN A 128 6.81 9.23 1.49
CA ASN A 128 7.00 10.55 0.89
C ASN A 128 6.02 11.59 1.46
N GLU A 129 4.77 11.21 1.71
CA GLU A 129 3.78 12.07 2.37
C GLU A 129 4.25 12.47 3.78
N LEU A 130 4.72 11.51 4.58
CA LEU A 130 5.26 11.78 5.92
C LEU A 130 6.51 12.65 5.86
N ARG A 131 7.41 12.39 4.90
CA ARG A 131 8.61 13.19 4.69
C ARG A 131 8.31 14.65 4.35
N GLN A 132 7.28 14.91 3.50
CA GLN A 132 6.82 16.27 3.18
C GLN A 132 6.28 17.02 4.41
N GLN A 133 5.90 16.30 5.46
CA GLN A 133 5.46 16.84 6.74
C GLN A 133 6.60 16.89 7.79
N ASN A 134 7.87 16.81 7.32
CA ASN A 134 9.09 16.82 8.15
C ASN A 134 9.17 15.67 9.17
N VAL A 135 8.50 14.53 8.90
CA VAL A 135 8.66 13.31 9.70
C VAL A 135 10.00 12.67 9.34
N ARG A 136 10.74 12.27 10.36
CA ARG A 136 12.07 11.65 10.23
C ARG A 136 12.28 10.54 11.24
#